data_5160e6c459087d1996262a98a372e9a0
#
_entry.id   5160e6c459087d1996262a98a372e9a0
#
_cell.length_a   1.000
_cell.length_b   1.000
_cell.length_c   1.000
_cell.angle_alpha   90.00
_cell.angle_beta   90.00
_cell.angle_gamma   90.00
#
_symmetry.space_group_name_H-M   'P 1'
#
loop_
_entity.id
_entity.type
_entity.pdbx_description
1 polymer ?
#
loop_
_entity_poly.entity_id
_entity_poly.type
_entity_poly.pdbx_seq_one_letter_code
_entity_poly.pdbx_strand_id
1 'polypeptide(L)'
;MTVYVVLVFLSVLCGMAVSVKAFGTGGKRSKVFEDIYFSVEDVDGVGIIYTKTGDYSALMEISNPVQKYSADTDSYYEYSQLFTKICQSLGEGYILQKQDIFIRKSFNAKEFMKGPVSVLSQAYFRYFNGRKYTDVKTVLCITQENKKSRLFTYDSKKWNEFLDKLSKVHDQFHDAGLKAQFLDVEKCRDYVDRYFAMNFRDPDYSMSNFKVDGEDIWMGDKQCRVFSLVDVDSICLPTLIRPYSLMTVNNSEMPVDLLAGIDSIPGIESAVYNQVIFMPNQKKELGMLDKKKNRHSSIPSPSNQLAVEDIKNVQNIIARENKQLVYAHFNLVVTVSKDSSMARVTNYLENFFSKMNIQISKRAYNQLELFVSSFPGNCSQLNPDYDRFLTLSDAALCMMYKECQQKSEKTPLKFWYTDRQGVPICMDFTGKEGAEKILKRLKSSMFCVKIKICIEFE
;
A
#
# COMPACT_ATOMS: atom_id res chain seq x y z
N MET A 1 67.57 23.54 -3.10
CA MET A 1 66.72 23.44 -1.87
C MET A 1 65.31 24.04 -2.06
N THR A 2 65.20 25.24 -2.63
CA THR A 2 63.91 25.95 -2.85
C THR A 2 62.92 25.17 -3.79
N VAL A 3 63.39 24.54 -4.81
CA VAL A 3 62.53 23.81 -5.79
C VAL A 3 61.88 22.54 -5.17
N TYR A 4 62.58 21.85 -4.28
CA TYR A 4 62.06 20.68 -3.55
C TYR A 4 60.98 21.09 -2.56
N VAL A 5 61.12 22.20 -1.89
CA VAL A 5 60.12 22.73 -0.94
C VAL A 5 58.82 23.11 -1.68
N VAL A 6 58.95 23.73 -2.83
CA VAL A 6 57.78 24.09 -3.67
C VAL A 6 57.07 22.85 -4.21
N LEU A 7 57.80 21.82 -4.65
CA LEU A 7 57.19 20.55 -5.11
C LEU A 7 56.47 19.79 -3.98
N VAL A 8 57.06 19.78 -2.78
CA VAL A 8 56.41 19.16 -1.60
C VAL A 8 55.12 19.93 -1.22
N PHE A 9 55.18 21.27 -1.27
CA PHE A 9 54.00 22.08 -0.98
C PHE A 9 52.88 21.90 -2.03
N LEU A 10 53.24 21.78 -3.31
CA LEU A 10 52.29 21.50 -4.39
C LEU A 10 51.68 20.09 -4.25
N SER A 11 52.47 19.09 -3.85
CA SER A 11 51.96 17.72 -3.66
C SER A 11 51.02 17.64 -2.46
N VAL A 12 51.30 18.38 -1.38
CA VAL A 12 50.39 18.45 -0.20
C VAL A 12 49.10 19.19 -0.54
N LEU A 13 49.18 20.29 -1.30
CA LEU A 13 48.00 21.01 -1.77
C LEU A 13 47.15 20.18 -2.74
N CYS A 14 47.75 19.42 -3.65
CA CYS A 14 47.03 18.49 -4.51
C CYS A 14 46.42 17.34 -3.71
N GLY A 15 47.15 16.81 -2.72
CA GLY A 15 46.63 15.77 -1.81
C GLY A 15 45.45 16.27 -0.99
N MET A 16 45.50 17.49 -0.47
CA MET A 16 44.36 18.12 0.21
C MET A 16 43.16 18.36 -0.72
N ALA A 17 43.40 18.85 -1.93
CA ALA A 17 42.34 19.07 -2.91
C ALA A 17 41.67 17.77 -3.36
N VAL A 18 42.43 16.67 -3.49
CA VAL A 18 41.89 15.33 -3.79
C VAL A 18 41.15 14.76 -2.59
N SER A 19 41.68 14.92 -1.36
CA SER A 19 40.99 14.45 -0.16
C SER A 19 39.72 15.26 0.11
N VAL A 20 39.70 16.57 -0.11
CA VAL A 20 38.46 17.38 0.00
C VAL A 20 37.43 16.99 -1.06
N LYS A 21 37.88 16.59 -2.30
CA LYS A 21 36.97 16.03 -3.30
C LYS A 21 36.52 14.59 -3.01
N ALA A 22 37.40 13.78 -2.43
CA ALA A 22 37.10 12.38 -2.12
C ALA A 22 36.35 12.20 -0.79
N PHE A 23 36.63 13.05 0.21
CA PHE A 23 36.03 13.00 1.53
C PHE A 23 35.19 14.26 1.84
N GLY A 24 35.02 15.13 0.86
CA GLY A 24 34.08 16.24 0.95
C GLY A 24 32.68 15.68 1.21
N THR A 25 32.24 15.85 2.43
CA THR A 25 30.90 15.54 2.93
C THR A 25 29.78 16.42 2.33
N GLY A 26 30.02 16.96 1.14
CA GLY A 26 28.98 17.43 0.26
C GLY A 26 28.31 16.20 -0.35
N GLY A 27 27.54 15.46 0.46
CA GLY A 27 26.59 14.50 -0.08
C GLY A 27 25.87 15.22 -1.22
N LYS A 28 25.94 14.69 -2.44
CA LYS A 28 25.11 15.19 -3.54
C LYS A 28 23.72 15.25 -2.95
N ARG A 29 23.16 16.46 -2.80
CA ARG A 29 21.75 16.62 -2.48
C ARG A 29 21.01 15.97 -3.64
N SER A 30 20.65 14.71 -3.48
CA SER A 30 19.83 14.00 -4.43
C SER A 30 18.46 14.67 -4.34
N LYS A 31 18.04 15.28 -5.42
CA LYS A 31 16.66 15.71 -5.56
C LYS A 31 15.87 14.46 -5.92
N VAL A 32 15.43 13.74 -4.91
CA VAL A 32 14.86 12.38 -5.06
C VAL A 32 13.75 12.33 -6.10
N PHE A 33 12.96 13.39 -6.23
CA PHE A 33 11.98 13.49 -7.31
C PHE A 33 12.67 13.47 -8.68
N GLU A 34 13.69 14.31 -8.88
CA GLU A 34 14.43 14.39 -10.14
C GLU A 34 15.27 13.13 -10.43
N ASP A 35 15.58 12.33 -9.42
CA ASP A 35 16.32 11.08 -9.60
C ASP A 35 15.42 9.92 -10.04
N ILE A 36 14.15 9.91 -9.63
CA ILE A 36 13.17 8.84 -9.91
C ILE A 36 12.29 9.21 -11.09
N TYR A 37 11.72 10.41 -11.04
CA TYR A 37 10.71 10.86 -11.99
C TYR A 37 11.32 11.79 -13.03
N PHE A 38 10.89 11.64 -14.27
CA PHE A 38 11.25 12.52 -15.36
C PHE A 38 10.30 13.70 -15.45
N SER A 39 8.99 13.42 -15.49
CA SER A 39 7.93 14.44 -15.55
C SER A 39 6.59 13.88 -15.04
N VAL A 40 5.67 14.80 -14.77
CA VAL A 40 4.24 14.50 -14.62
C VAL A 40 3.50 15.40 -15.58
N GLU A 41 2.78 14.81 -16.53
CA GLU A 41 2.09 15.50 -17.61
C GLU A 41 0.59 15.28 -17.55
N ASP A 42 -0.17 16.25 -18.06
CA ASP A 42 -1.60 16.14 -18.18
C ASP A 42 -1.98 15.44 -19.49
N VAL A 43 -2.82 14.43 -19.39
CA VAL A 43 -3.42 13.75 -20.53
C VAL A 43 -4.91 13.61 -20.27
N ASP A 44 -5.71 14.43 -20.90
CA ASP A 44 -7.16 14.47 -20.77
C ASP A 44 -7.66 14.61 -19.32
N GLY A 45 -6.94 15.40 -18.50
CA GLY A 45 -7.25 15.62 -17.09
C GLY A 45 -6.70 14.55 -16.15
N VAL A 46 -5.94 13.59 -16.66
CA VAL A 46 -5.25 12.56 -15.89
C VAL A 46 -3.76 12.90 -15.80
N GLY A 47 -3.23 12.95 -14.58
CA GLY A 47 -1.80 13.12 -14.34
C GLY A 47 -1.04 11.82 -14.63
N ILE A 48 -0.19 11.82 -15.66
CA ILE A 48 0.66 10.68 -16.01
C ILE A 48 2.08 10.95 -15.54
N ILE A 49 2.57 10.03 -14.74
CA ILE A 49 3.94 10.05 -14.19
C ILE A 49 4.86 9.29 -15.13
N TYR A 50 5.93 9.93 -15.57
CA TYR A 50 7.01 9.31 -16.32
C TYR A 50 8.24 9.13 -15.43
N THR A 51 8.74 7.91 -15.35
CA THR A 51 9.97 7.61 -14.61
C THR A 51 11.19 7.67 -15.50
N LYS A 52 12.38 7.84 -14.91
CA LYS A 52 13.65 7.79 -15.64
C LYS A 52 13.97 6.41 -16.23
N THR A 53 13.31 5.38 -15.77
CA THR A 53 13.41 4.04 -16.34
C THR A 53 12.61 3.88 -17.62
N GLY A 54 11.77 4.88 -17.94
CA GLY A 54 10.91 4.87 -19.12
C GLY A 54 9.52 4.29 -18.87
N ASP A 55 9.22 3.93 -17.64
CA ASP A 55 7.89 3.47 -17.27
C ASP A 55 6.93 4.65 -17.13
N TYR A 56 5.66 4.45 -17.40
CA TYR A 56 4.64 5.47 -17.19
C TYR A 56 3.50 4.91 -16.34
N SER A 57 2.96 5.80 -15.52
CA SER A 57 2.01 5.42 -14.47
C SER A 57 0.89 6.42 -14.33
N ALA A 58 -0.30 5.95 -14.02
CA ALA A 58 -1.44 6.76 -13.61
C ALA A 58 -1.85 6.43 -12.18
N LEU A 59 -2.20 7.45 -11.42
CA LEU A 59 -2.67 7.32 -10.04
C LEU A 59 -4.19 7.50 -9.99
N MET A 60 -4.85 6.65 -9.23
CA MET A 60 -6.28 6.69 -9.02
C MET A 60 -6.62 6.55 -7.54
N GLU A 61 -7.35 7.51 -6.97
CA GLU A 61 -7.91 7.36 -5.63
C GLU A 61 -9.15 6.47 -5.72
N ILE A 62 -9.21 5.43 -4.89
CA ILE A 62 -10.31 4.49 -4.84
C ILE A 62 -10.93 4.45 -3.44
N SER A 63 -12.22 4.14 -3.37
CA SER A 63 -12.87 3.82 -2.09
C SER A 63 -12.70 2.34 -1.78
N ASN A 64 -12.27 2.03 -0.55
CA ASN A 64 -12.27 0.64 -0.11
C ASN A 64 -13.71 0.15 0.09
N PRO A 65 -13.99 -1.11 -0.22
CA PRO A 65 -15.35 -1.62 -0.40
C PRO A 65 -16.00 -2.17 0.87
N VAL A 66 -15.37 -2.07 2.03
CA VAL A 66 -15.89 -2.68 3.27
C VAL A 66 -17.36 -2.32 3.52
N GLN A 67 -17.79 -1.10 3.16
CA GLN A 67 -19.19 -0.68 3.30
C GLN A 67 -20.16 -1.44 2.38
N LYS A 68 -19.68 -1.92 1.23
CA LYS A 68 -20.48 -2.62 0.24
C LYS A 68 -20.39 -4.13 0.40
N TYR A 69 -19.21 -4.65 0.72
CA TYR A 69 -18.86 -6.06 0.62
C TYR A 69 -18.65 -6.77 1.97
N SER A 70 -18.82 -6.09 3.11
CA SER A 70 -18.60 -6.68 4.43
C SER A 70 -19.77 -7.49 5.00
N ALA A 71 -20.85 -7.64 4.23
CA ALA A 71 -22.06 -8.28 4.75
C ALA A 71 -21.89 -9.77 5.00
N ASP A 72 -21.15 -10.46 4.13
CA ASP A 72 -20.98 -11.90 4.14
C ASP A 72 -19.67 -12.30 3.43
N THR A 73 -19.35 -13.58 3.47
CA THR A 73 -18.14 -14.15 2.87
C THR A 73 -18.11 -14.03 1.35
N ASP A 74 -19.27 -14.14 0.70
CA ASP A 74 -19.37 -14.12 -0.76
C ASP A 74 -19.08 -12.71 -1.29
N SER A 75 -19.53 -11.69 -0.57
CA SER A 75 -19.20 -10.29 -0.88
C SER A 75 -17.70 -10.00 -0.82
N TYR A 76 -16.96 -10.61 0.10
CA TYR A 76 -15.49 -10.51 0.11
C TYR A 76 -14.86 -11.17 -1.10
N TYR A 77 -15.41 -12.29 -1.58
CA TYR A 77 -14.96 -12.93 -2.81
C TYR A 77 -15.25 -12.08 -4.04
N GLU A 78 -16.41 -11.44 -4.14
CA GLU A 78 -16.73 -10.52 -5.24
C GLU A 78 -15.67 -9.41 -5.39
N TYR A 79 -15.22 -8.84 -4.27
CA TYR A 79 -14.15 -7.85 -4.31
C TYR A 79 -12.82 -8.43 -4.81
N SER A 80 -12.46 -9.61 -4.35
CA SER A 80 -11.27 -10.30 -4.84
C SER A 80 -11.37 -10.58 -6.33
N GLN A 81 -12.55 -10.97 -6.82
CA GLN A 81 -12.81 -11.20 -8.24
C GLN A 81 -12.70 -9.93 -9.09
N LEU A 82 -13.07 -8.76 -8.54
CA LEU A 82 -12.84 -7.48 -9.21
C LEU A 82 -11.36 -7.28 -9.52
N PHE A 83 -10.48 -7.43 -8.53
CA PHE A 83 -9.05 -7.28 -8.75
C PHE A 83 -8.46 -8.37 -9.65
N THR A 84 -8.99 -9.59 -9.61
CA THR A 84 -8.64 -10.64 -10.55
C THR A 84 -8.94 -10.22 -11.99
N LYS A 85 -10.12 -9.65 -12.24
CA LYS A 85 -10.50 -9.12 -13.56
C LYS A 85 -9.61 -7.96 -14.00
N ILE A 86 -9.25 -7.07 -13.07
CA ILE A 86 -8.33 -5.95 -13.33
C ILE A 86 -6.95 -6.49 -13.74
N CYS A 87 -6.37 -7.44 -13.01
CA CYS A 87 -5.10 -8.05 -13.38
C CYS A 87 -5.17 -8.74 -14.76
N GLN A 88 -6.26 -9.44 -15.05
CA GLN A 88 -6.47 -10.09 -16.37
C GLN A 88 -6.59 -9.06 -17.50
N SER A 89 -7.27 -7.94 -17.28
CA SER A 89 -7.43 -6.90 -18.31
C SER A 89 -6.15 -6.11 -18.54
N LEU A 90 -5.33 -5.89 -17.50
CA LEU A 90 -4.02 -5.26 -17.63
C LEU A 90 -3.07 -6.16 -18.42
N GLY A 91 -2.89 -7.39 -17.98
CA GLY A 91 -2.05 -8.38 -18.68
C GLY A 91 -0.55 -8.12 -18.57
N GLU A 92 0.20 -8.79 -19.46
CA GLU A 92 1.68 -8.79 -19.44
C GLU A 92 2.29 -7.39 -19.53
N GLY A 93 3.32 -7.15 -18.70
CA GLY A 93 4.10 -5.91 -18.69
C GLY A 93 3.46 -4.77 -17.92
N TYR A 94 2.40 -5.05 -17.17
CA TYR A 94 1.79 -4.10 -16.26
C TYR A 94 2.11 -4.42 -14.80
N ILE A 95 2.16 -3.37 -13.98
CA ILE A 95 2.29 -3.46 -12.53
C ILE A 95 1.08 -2.78 -11.91
N LEU A 96 0.42 -3.48 -10.99
CA LEU A 96 -0.66 -2.95 -10.17
C LEU A 96 -0.10 -2.71 -8.77
N GLN A 97 -0.01 -1.45 -8.35
CA GLN A 97 0.41 -1.08 -7.01
C GLN A 97 -0.77 -0.45 -6.29
N LYS A 98 -1.20 -1.06 -5.19
CA LYS A 98 -2.20 -0.48 -4.30
C LYS A 98 -1.51 0.00 -3.03
N GLN A 99 -1.77 1.23 -2.64
CA GLN A 99 -1.21 1.87 -1.45
C GLN A 99 -2.34 2.26 -0.51
N ASP A 100 -2.36 1.66 0.67
CA ASP A 100 -3.25 2.06 1.75
C ASP A 100 -2.47 2.90 2.75
N ILE A 101 -2.89 4.16 2.90
CA ILE A 101 -2.21 5.16 3.70
C ILE A 101 -2.96 5.31 5.02
N PHE A 102 -2.32 4.93 6.10
CA PHE A 102 -2.82 5.03 7.46
C PHE A 102 -2.32 6.33 8.08
N ILE A 103 -3.25 7.23 8.42
CA ILE A 103 -2.94 8.57 8.89
C ILE A 103 -3.46 8.73 10.31
N ARG A 104 -2.58 9.01 11.27
CA ARG A 104 -3.00 9.25 12.64
C ARG A 104 -3.58 10.66 12.78
N LYS A 105 -4.88 10.73 13.06
CA LYS A 105 -5.63 11.98 13.26
C LYS A 105 -6.18 12.08 14.66
N SER A 106 -6.67 13.27 15.02
CA SER A 106 -7.41 13.51 16.25
C SER A 106 -8.79 14.04 15.91
N PHE A 107 -9.81 13.54 16.62
CA PHE A 107 -11.18 14.03 16.43
C PHE A 107 -11.27 15.49 16.89
N ASN A 108 -11.78 16.34 16.02
CA ASN A 108 -11.96 17.77 16.28
C ASN A 108 -13.45 18.09 16.45
N ALA A 109 -13.88 18.24 17.68
CA ALA A 109 -15.28 18.55 18.01
C ALA A 109 -15.79 19.86 17.36
N LYS A 110 -14.90 20.84 17.11
CA LYS A 110 -15.29 22.14 16.53
C LYS A 110 -15.85 22.02 15.11
N GLU A 111 -15.48 20.99 14.36
CA GLU A 111 -15.98 20.75 13.01
C GLU A 111 -17.46 20.38 13.01
N PHE A 112 -17.94 19.73 14.08
CA PHE A 112 -19.31 19.25 14.23
C PHE A 112 -20.20 20.19 15.03
N MET A 113 -19.61 21.14 15.79
CA MET A 113 -20.34 22.13 16.59
C MET A 113 -20.65 23.42 15.81
N LYS A 114 -20.86 23.32 14.50
CA LYS A 114 -21.26 24.44 13.65
C LYS A 114 -22.78 24.58 13.67
N GLY A 115 -23.30 25.68 14.24
CA GLY A 115 -24.72 25.95 14.36
C GLY A 115 -25.29 25.66 15.76
N PRO A 116 -26.61 25.75 15.96
CA PRO A 116 -27.26 25.43 17.24
C PRO A 116 -27.12 23.93 17.51
N VAL A 117 -26.40 23.59 18.55
CA VAL A 117 -26.17 22.23 19.00
C VAL A 117 -26.73 22.05 20.40
N SER A 118 -27.47 20.98 20.67
CA SER A 118 -28.04 20.71 21.99
C SER A 118 -26.96 20.56 23.06
N VAL A 119 -27.30 20.80 24.32
CA VAL A 119 -26.36 20.68 25.44
C VAL A 119 -25.80 19.27 25.53
N LEU A 120 -26.62 18.25 25.24
CA LEU A 120 -26.23 16.84 25.26
C LEU A 120 -25.19 16.54 24.17
N SER A 121 -25.40 17.02 22.96
CA SER A 121 -24.46 16.88 21.85
C SER A 121 -23.15 17.62 22.10
N GLN A 122 -23.21 18.80 22.71
CA GLN A 122 -22.00 19.52 23.10
C GLN A 122 -21.16 18.71 24.10
N ALA A 123 -21.81 18.11 25.11
CA ALA A 123 -21.14 17.27 26.09
C ALA A 123 -20.54 16.01 25.42
N TYR A 124 -21.26 15.40 24.47
CA TYR A 124 -20.83 14.23 23.71
C TYR A 124 -19.58 14.57 22.86
N PHE A 125 -19.63 15.64 22.06
CA PHE A 125 -18.47 16.02 21.23
C PHE A 125 -17.27 16.46 22.06
N ARG A 126 -17.46 17.14 23.19
CA ARG A 126 -16.36 17.47 24.10
C ARG A 126 -15.69 16.22 24.68
N TYR A 127 -16.47 15.18 24.98
CA TYR A 127 -15.95 13.91 25.48
C TYR A 127 -15.05 13.20 24.44
N PHE A 128 -15.38 13.30 23.15
CA PHE A 128 -14.60 12.69 22.08
C PHE A 128 -13.48 13.58 21.55
N ASN A 129 -13.47 14.86 21.90
CA ASN A 129 -12.47 15.80 21.39
C ASN A 129 -11.04 15.37 21.74
N GLY A 130 -10.15 15.41 20.75
CA GLY A 130 -8.75 15.01 20.91
C GLY A 130 -8.50 13.51 20.88
N ARG A 131 -9.51 12.65 20.76
CA ARG A 131 -9.30 11.21 20.60
C ARG A 131 -8.58 10.94 19.29
N LYS A 132 -7.52 10.12 19.38
CA LYS A 132 -6.72 9.71 18.23
C LYS A 132 -7.39 8.55 17.51
N TYR A 133 -7.45 8.62 16.20
CA TYR A 133 -7.95 7.57 15.33
C TYR A 133 -7.05 7.46 14.10
N THR A 134 -7.19 6.37 13.33
CA THR A 134 -6.46 6.16 12.09
C THR A 134 -7.42 6.33 10.91
N ASP A 135 -7.19 7.33 10.09
CA ASP A 135 -7.89 7.50 8.81
C ASP A 135 -7.16 6.70 7.73
N VAL A 136 -7.90 6.14 6.78
CA VAL A 136 -7.34 5.35 5.69
C VAL A 136 -7.70 5.97 4.36
N LYS A 137 -6.67 6.20 3.53
CA LYS A 137 -6.82 6.58 2.12
C LYS A 137 -6.21 5.51 1.24
N THR A 138 -6.83 5.22 0.12
CA THR A 138 -6.34 4.22 -0.82
C THR A 138 -6.07 4.84 -2.17
N VAL A 139 -4.86 4.64 -2.66
CA VAL A 139 -4.43 5.05 -3.99
C VAL A 139 -3.97 3.82 -4.76
N LEU A 140 -4.45 3.69 -5.97
CA LEU A 140 -4.05 2.66 -6.92
C LEU A 140 -3.14 3.30 -7.97
N CYS A 141 -1.98 2.71 -8.19
CA CYS A 141 -1.04 3.09 -9.23
C CYS A 141 -0.99 1.98 -10.28
N ILE A 142 -1.28 2.33 -11.52
CA ILE A 142 -1.20 1.42 -12.67
C ILE A 142 0.01 1.85 -13.48
N THR A 143 1.00 0.96 -13.57
CA THR A 143 2.26 1.24 -14.28
C THR A 143 2.38 0.30 -15.47
N GLN A 144 2.73 0.85 -16.62
CA GLN A 144 3.23 0.07 -17.73
C GLN A 144 4.76 0.03 -17.67
N GLU A 145 5.30 -1.18 -17.51
CA GLU A 145 6.73 -1.42 -17.48
C GLU A 145 7.28 -1.39 -18.91
N ASN A 146 8.28 -0.54 -19.15
CA ASN A 146 9.00 -0.50 -20.38
C ASN A 146 10.35 -1.22 -20.25
N LYS A 147 10.71 -2.00 -21.27
CA LYS A 147 12.01 -2.66 -21.27
C LYS A 147 13.11 -1.59 -21.27
N LYS A 148 14.05 -1.70 -20.33
CA LYS A 148 15.21 -0.84 -20.25
C LYS A 148 15.97 -0.86 -21.60
N SER A 149 15.86 0.23 -22.36
CA SER A 149 16.59 0.47 -23.59
C SER A 149 17.48 1.67 -23.39
N ARG A 150 18.67 1.68 -24.01
CA ARG A 150 19.56 2.85 -23.99
C ARG A 150 18.95 4.08 -24.68
N LEU A 151 17.99 3.86 -25.55
CA LEU A 151 17.28 4.89 -26.28
C LEU A 151 15.81 4.78 -25.93
N PHE A 152 15.28 5.82 -25.30
CA PHE A 152 13.84 5.95 -25.09
C PHE A 152 13.19 6.11 -26.46
N THR A 153 12.40 5.13 -26.86
CA THR A 153 11.63 5.19 -28.10
C THR A 153 10.16 5.28 -27.75
N TYR A 154 9.52 6.39 -28.10
CA TYR A 154 8.08 6.54 -27.95
C TYR A 154 7.37 5.54 -28.89
N ASP A 155 6.52 4.70 -28.30
CA ASP A 155 5.68 3.75 -29.03
C ASP A 155 4.21 4.16 -28.86
N SER A 156 3.68 4.80 -29.89
CA SER A 156 2.30 5.30 -29.90
C SER A 156 1.26 4.20 -29.72
N LYS A 157 1.55 2.98 -30.18
CA LYS A 157 0.64 1.83 -30.03
C LYS A 157 0.54 1.41 -28.58
N LYS A 158 1.67 1.26 -27.89
CA LYS A 158 1.70 0.95 -26.46
C LYS A 158 1.07 2.05 -25.62
N TRP A 159 1.30 3.30 -26.01
CA TRP A 159 0.72 4.45 -25.35
C TRP A 159 -0.82 4.42 -25.41
N ASN A 160 -1.39 4.22 -26.60
CA ASN A 160 -2.84 4.13 -26.76
C ASN A 160 -3.40 2.90 -26.03
N GLU A 161 -2.70 1.77 -26.05
CA GLU A 161 -3.09 0.58 -25.28
C GLU A 161 -3.13 0.87 -23.78
N PHE A 162 -2.17 1.64 -23.27
CA PHE A 162 -2.16 2.04 -21.85
C PHE A 162 -3.38 2.88 -21.49
N LEU A 163 -3.72 3.90 -22.29
CA LEU A 163 -4.90 4.72 -22.05
C LEU A 163 -6.21 3.91 -22.11
N ASP A 164 -6.33 3.01 -23.08
CA ASP A 164 -7.48 2.10 -23.18
C ASP A 164 -7.61 1.21 -21.93
N LYS A 165 -6.50 0.74 -21.39
CA LYS A 165 -6.50 -0.09 -20.18
C LYS A 165 -6.85 0.70 -18.93
N LEU A 166 -6.40 1.95 -18.82
CA LEU A 166 -6.81 2.84 -17.74
C LEU A 166 -8.33 3.05 -17.73
N SER A 167 -8.91 3.34 -18.91
CA SER A 167 -10.36 3.48 -19.05
C SER A 167 -11.10 2.20 -18.62
N LYS A 168 -10.65 1.04 -19.07
CA LYS A 168 -11.26 -0.26 -18.68
C LYS A 168 -11.20 -0.52 -17.19
N VAL A 169 -10.08 -0.19 -16.53
CA VAL A 169 -9.96 -0.35 -15.07
C VAL A 169 -10.92 0.59 -14.34
N HIS A 170 -11.03 1.83 -14.80
CA HIS A 170 -11.98 2.79 -14.23
C HIS A 170 -13.42 2.29 -14.35
N ASP A 171 -13.81 1.80 -15.53
CA ASP A 171 -15.15 1.26 -15.78
C ASP A 171 -15.44 0.04 -14.91
N GLN A 172 -14.46 -0.86 -14.71
CA GLN A 172 -14.60 -2.02 -13.82
C GLN A 172 -14.88 -1.61 -12.36
N PHE A 173 -14.26 -0.53 -11.86
CA PHE A 173 -14.59 0.00 -10.54
C PHE A 173 -15.99 0.59 -10.50
N HIS A 174 -16.36 1.34 -11.54
CA HIS A 174 -17.68 1.93 -11.65
C HIS A 174 -18.79 0.86 -11.68
N ASP A 175 -18.61 -0.17 -12.49
CA ASP A 175 -19.55 -1.30 -12.61
C ASP A 175 -19.67 -2.06 -11.27
N ALA A 176 -18.56 -2.17 -10.53
CA ALA A 176 -18.57 -2.71 -9.18
C ALA A 176 -19.25 -1.76 -8.16
N GLY A 177 -19.64 -0.54 -8.57
CA GLY A 177 -20.26 0.47 -7.72
C GLY A 177 -19.30 1.07 -6.69
N LEU A 178 -18.01 1.07 -6.98
CA LEU A 178 -16.98 1.71 -6.18
C LEU A 178 -16.61 3.06 -6.78
N LYS A 179 -16.31 4.02 -5.91
CA LYS A 179 -15.81 5.33 -6.37
C LYS A 179 -14.33 5.19 -6.69
N ALA A 180 -13.99 5.55 -7.91
CA ALA A 180 -12.62 5.61 -8.40
C ALA A 180 -12.45 6.92 -9.19
N GLN A 181 -11.36 7.63 -8.96
CA GLN A 181 -11.06 8.89 -9.62
C GLN A 181 -9.58 9.02 -9.90
N PHE A 182 -9.21 9.26 -11.15
CA PHE A 182 -7.83 9.58 -11.48
C PHE A 182 -7.39 10.89 -10.86
N LEU A 183 -6.13 10.95 -10.46
CA LEU A 183 -5.50 12.17 -9.96
C LEU A 183 -5.04 13.03 -11.15
N ASP A 184 -5.28 14.34 -11.06
CA ASP A 184 -4.68 15.32 -11.96
C ASP A 184 -3.19 15.54 -11.63
N VAL A 185 -2.51 16.35 -12.42
CA VAL A 185 -1.05 16.61 -12.27
C VAL A 185 -0.71 17.17 -10.90
N GLU A 186 -1.51 18.11 -10.39
CA GLU A 186 -1.24 18.76 -9.09
C GLU A 186 -1.39 17.75 -7.95
N LYS A 187 -2.46 16.96 -7.96
CA LYS A 187 -2.69 15.91 -6.95
C LYS A 187 -1.66 14.79 -7.04
N CYS A 188 -1.23 14.42 -8.25
CA CYS A 188 -0.15 13.44 -8.42
C CYS A 188 1.15 13.94 -7.77
N ARG A 189 1.54 15.19 -8.03
CA ARG A 189 2.72 15.80 -7.42
C ARG A 189 2.59 15.91 -5.90
N ASP A 190 1.48 16.44 -5.40
CA ASP A 190 1.22 16.52 -3.96
C ASP A 190 1.30 15.14 -3.30
N TYR A 191 0.73 14.12 -3.93
CA TYR A 191 0.78 12.76 -3.41
C TYR A 191 2.21 12.21 -3.32
N VAL A 192 3.01 12.38 -4.38
CA VAL A 192 4.41 11.95 -4.41
C VAL A 192 5.23 12.70 -3.37
N ASP A 193 5.06 14.02 -3.28
CA ASP A 193 5.77 14.86 -2.33
C ASP A 193 5.42 14.51 -0.87
N ARG A 194 4.14 14.21 -0.59
CA ARG A 194 3.70 13.70 0.71
C ARG A 194 4.28 12.34 1.04
N TYR A 195 4.44 11.49 0.04
CA TYR A 195 5.10 10.21 0.23
C TYR A 195 6.58 10.39 0.60
N PHE A 196 7.29 11.30 -0.06
CA PHE A 196 8.66 11.64 0.30
C PHE A 196 8.79 12.19 1.72
N ALA A 197 7.87 13.07 2.10
CA ALA A 197 7.84 13.67 3.45
C ALA A 197 7.28 12.70 4.50
N MET A 198 6.66 11.58 4.07
CA MET A 198 5.84 10.73 4.93
C MET A 198 4.90 11.55 5.82
N ASN A 199 4.27 12.57 5.23
CA ASN A 199 3.33 13.45 5.91
C ASN A 199 2.06 13.61 5.08
N PHE A 200 1.07 12.82 5.42
CA PHE A 200 -0.25 12.81 4.78
C PHE A 200 -1.32 13.56 5.60
N ARG A 201 -0.95 14.07 6.78
CA ARG A 201 -1.88 14.70 7.71
C ARG A 201 -1.97 16.21 7.54
N ASP A 202 -0.83 16.86 7.54
CA ASP A 202 -0.76 18.33 7.62
C ASP A 202 -0.89 18.95 6.22
N PRO A 203 -1.58 20.10 6.10
CA PRO A 203 -1.66 20.81 4.81
C PRO A 203 -0.27 21.30 4.37
N ASP A 204 0.50 21.81 5.33
CA ASP A 204 1.87 22.27 5.09
C ASP A 204 2.86 21.22 5.58
N TYR A 205 3.73 20.78 4.69
CA TYR A 205 4.78 19.84 5.00
C TYR A 205 6.11 20.28 4.41
N SER A 206 7.18 19.92 5.10
CA SER A 206 8.55 20.18 4.64
C SER A 206 9.23 18.86 4.30
N MET A 207 9.97 18.86 3.22
CA MET A 207 10.84 17.73 2.88
C MET A 207 12.15 17.84 3.65
N SER A 208 12.57 16.72 4.22
CA SER A 208 13.84 16.60 4.92
C SER A 208 14.78 15.67 4.17
N ASN A 209 16.08 15.87 4.33
CA ASN A 209 17.07 14.93 3.81
C ASN A 209 16.94 13.58 4.51
N PHE A 210 17.15 12.49 3.78
CA PHE A 210 17.21 11.15 4.34
C PHE A 210 18.60 10.86 4.90
N LYS A 211 18.62 10.33 6.12
CA LYS A 211 19.82 9.74 6.72
C LYS A 211 19.52 8.29 7.05
N VAL A 212 20.25 7.39 6.43
CA VAL A 212 20.18 5.95 6.78
C VAL A 212 21.09 5.71 7.97
N ASP A 213 20.58 5.07 9.00
CA ASP A 213 21.32 4.73 10.21
C ASP A 213 20.85 3.35 10.71
N GLY A 214 21.66 2.33 10.39
CA GLY A 214 21.32 0.94 10.69
C GLY A 214 20.07 0.47 9.96
N GLU A 215 19.05 0.13 10.72
CA GLU A 215 17.76 -0.37 10.21
C GLU A 215 16.75 0.74 9.88
N ASP A 216 17.10 2.00 10.10
CA ASP A 216 16.16 3.11 10.02
C ASP A 216 16.56 4.17 9.01
N ILE A 217 15.56 4.84 8.48
CA ILE A 217 15.69 6.03 7.66
C ILE A 217 15.22 7.21 8.49
N TRP A 218 16.08 8.17 8.74
CA TRP A 218 15.74 9.39 9.44
C TRP A 218 15.37 10.49 8.44
N MET A 219 14.20 11.09 8.63
CA MET A 219 13.66 12.20 7.84
C MET A 219 13.43 13.40 8.77
N GLY A 220 14.47 14.21 8.97
CA GLY A 220 14.44 15.23 10.01
C GLY A 220 14.27 14.58 11.39
N ASP A 221 13.15 14.85 12.04
CA ASP A 221 12.83 14.33 13.38
C ASP A 221 12.03 13.02 13.35
N LYS A 222 11.67 12.52 12.18
CA LYS A 222 10.89 11.30 12.01
C LYS A 222 11.81 10.11 11.79
N GLN A 223 11.51 9.02 12.48
CA GLN A 223 12.12 7.71 12.24
C GLN A 223 11.20 6.92 11.31
N CYS A 224 11.74 6.44 10.19
CA CYS A 224 11.03 5.64 9.20
C CYS A 224 11.68 4.27 9.08
N ARG A 225 10.87 3.22 8.96
CA ARG A 225 11.32 1.85 8.70
C ARG A 225 10.40 1.17 7.70
N VAL A 226 10.98 0.40 6.81
CA VAL A 226 10.26 -0.44 5.86
C VAL A 226 10.26 -1.89 6.35
N PHE A 227 9.08 -2.44 6.56
CA PHE A 227 8.89 -3.84 6.91
C PHE A 227 8.46 -4.59 5.65
N SER A 228 9.35 -5.38 5.07
CA SER A 228 9.01 -6.26 3.96
C SER A 228 8.35 -7.54 4.49
N LEU A 229 7.23 -7.91 3.90
CA LEU A 229 6.57 -9.20 4.15
C LEU A 229 7.08 -10.29 3.21
N VAL A 230 8.02 -9.93 2.34
CA VAL A 230 8.63 -10.82 1.36
C VAL A 230 10.07 -11.04 1.76
N ASP A 231 10.35 -12.24 2.22
CA ASP A 231 11.70 -12.77 2.37
C ASP A 231 11.71 -14.14 1.71
N VAL A 232 12.55 -14.28 0.70
CA VAL A 232 12.61 -15.51 -0.11
C VAL A 232 12.93 -16.74 0.77
N ASP A 233 13.64 -16.53 1.87
CA ASP A 233 14.05 -17.60 2.79
C ASP A 233 13.01 -17.83 3.91
N SER A 234 12.06 -16.94 4.10
CA SER A 234 11.13 -16.96 5.25
C SER A 234 9.65 -16.88 4.86
N ILE A 235 9.29 -16.88 3.58
CA ILE A 235 7.88 -16.85 3.17
C ILE A 235 7.24 -18.19 3.42
N CYS A 236 6.60 -18.31 4.57
CA CYS A 236 5.67 -19.39 4.86
C CYS A 236 4.23 -18.87 4.69
N LEU A 237 3.82 -18.59 3.46
CA LEU A 237 2.41 -18.32 3.21
C LEU A 237 1.60 -19.58 3.55
N PRO A 238 0.49 -19.45 4.28
CA PRO A 238 -0.36 -20.59 4.57
C PRO A 238 -0.87 -21.21 3.28
N THR A 239 -1.01 -22.52 3.25
CA THR A 239 -1.44 -23.32 2.07
C THR A 239 -2.80 -22.87 1.53
N LEU A 240 -3.66 -22.32 2.40
CA LEU A 240 -4.95 -21.76 2.08
C LEU A 240 -5.08 -20.36 2.66
N ILE A 241 -4.88 -19.34 1.84
CA ILE A 241 -5.15 -17.95 2.22
C ILE A 241 -6.57 -17.61 1.77
N ARG A 242 -7.36 -17.09 2.69
CA ARG A 242 -8.69 -16.53 2.39
C ARG A 242 -8.62 -15.01 2.41
N PRO A 243 -9.46 -14.30 1.62
CA PRO A 243 -9.49 -12.83 1.62
C PRO A 243 -10.06 -12.23 2.90
N TYR A 244 -10.50 -13.04 3.85
CA TYR A 244 -11.08 -12.64 5.13
C TYR A 244 -10.70 -13.65 6.23
N SER A 245 -10.77 -13.22 7.48
CA SER A 245 -10.84 -14.06 8.65
C SER A 245 -12.26 -14.06 9.22
N LEU A 246 -12.64 -15.10 9.97
CA LEU A 246 -13.92 -15.15 10.66
C LEU A 246 -13.72 -14.70 12.12
N MET A 247 -14.53 -13.76 12.54
CA MET A 247 -14.59 -13.33 13.93
C MET A 247 -15.94 -13.68 14.53
N THR A 248 -15.91 -14.35 15.68
CA THR A 248 -17.13 -14.73 16.39
C THR A 248 -17.57 -13.62 17.33
N VAL A 249 -18.78 -13.09 17.13
CA VAL A 249 -19.41 -12.09 17.97
C VAL A 249 -20.81 -12.59 18.35
N ASN A 250 -21.08 -12.80 19.63
CA ASN A 250 -22.37 -13.25 20.12
C ASN A 250 -22.93 -14.49 19.37
N ASN A 251 -22.11 -15.51 19.20
CA ASN A 251 -22.42 -16.75 18.47
C ASN A 251 -22.72 -16.58 16.97
N SER A 252 -22.40 -15.43 16.40
CA SER A 252 -22.45 -15.20 14.94
C SER A 252 -21.04 -15.02 14.41
N GLU A 253 -20.73 -15.69 13.30
CA GLU A 253 -19.47 -15.51 12.58
C GLU A 253 -19.61 -14.36 11.59
N MET A 254 -18.64 -13.45 11.61
CA MET A 254 -18.60 -12.30 10.72
C MET A 254 -17.27 -12.28 9.96
N PRO A 255 -17.28 -12.05 8.65
CA PRO A 255 -16.06 -11.89 7.89
C PRO A 255 -15.40 -10.55 8.20
N VAL A 256 -14.10 -10.58 8.38
CA VAL A 256 -13.24 -9.44 8.67
C VAL A 256 -12.06 -9.50 7.73
N ASP A 257 -11.55 -8.34 7.33
CA ASP A 257 -10.30 -8.31 6.57
C ASP A 257 -9.18 -9.06 7.29
N LEU A 258 -8.43 -9.84 6.54
CA LEU A 258 -7.27 -10.57 7.07
C LEU A 258 -6.27 -9.62 7.75
N LEU A 259 -6.15 -8.40 7.22
CA LEU A 259 -5.21 -7.38 7.65
C LEU A 259 -5.84 -6.28 8.51
N ALA A 260 -7.05 -6.48 9.04
CA ALA A 260 -7.79 -5.45 9.78
C ALA A 260 -7.00 -4.80 10.95
N GLY A 261 -6.00 -5.50 11.51
CA GLY A 261 -5.18 -4.97 12.59
C GLY A 261 -4.10 -3.97 12.18
N ILE A 262 -3.81 -3.80 10.89
CA ILE A 262 -2.77 -2.86 10.43
C ILE A 262 -3.15 -1.40 10.78
N ASP A 263 -4.41 -1.05 10.82
CA ASP A 263 -4.88 0.29 11.21
C ASP A 263 -4.65 0.64 12.69
N SER A 264 -4.31 -0.36 13.49
CA SER A 264 -4.18 -0.25 14.96
C SER A 264 -2.72 -0.25 15.44
N ILE A 265 -1.75 -0.09 14.56
CA ILE A 265 -0.33 -0.04 14.91
C ILE A 265 -0.08 1.09 15.93
N PRO A 266 0.57 0.79 17.07
CA PRO A 266 0.75 1.75 18.15
C PRO A 266 1.82 2.80 17.82
N GLY A 267 1.54 4.05 18.11
CA GLY A 267 2.56 5.12 18.10
C GLY A 267 2.98 5.64 16.72
N ILE A 268 2.31 5.22 15.64
CA ILE A 268 2.60 5.72 14.30
C ILE A 268 2.14 7.17 14.11
N GLU A 269 2.85 7.92 13.28
CA GLU A 269 2.34 9.15 12.66
C GLU A 269 1.61 8.83 11.37
N SER A 270 2.25 8.09 10.50
CA SER A 270 1.68 7.54 9.28
C SER A 270 2.31 6.20 8.94
N ALA A 271 1.58 5.40 8.18
CA ALA A 271 2.10 4.19 7.57
C ALA A 271 1.51 4.03 6.17
N VAL A 272 2.28 3.44 5.27
CA VAL A 272 1.81 3.10 3.92
C VAL A 272 2.00 1.61 3.70
N TYR A 273 0.91 0.90 3.47
CA TYR A 273 0.95 -0.50 3.07
C TYR A 273 0.97 -0.59 1.55
N ASN A 274 2.10 -1.01 1.00
CA ASN A 274 2.28 -1.20 -0.43
C ASN A 274 1.98 -2.66 -0.80
N GLN A 275 1.11 -2.83 -1.77
CA GLN A 275 0.69 -4.10 -2.32
C GLN A 275 0.95 -4.06 -3.82
N VAL A 276 1.96 -4.78 -4.28
CA VAL A 276 2.45 -4.69 -5.65
C VAL A 276 2.29 -6.04 -6.34
N ILE A 277 1.63 -6.03 -7.49
CA ILE A 277 1.41 -7.21 -8.33
C ILE A 277 1.97 -6.94 -9.72
N PHE A 278 2.89 -7.78 -10.14
CA PHE A 278 3.50 -7.75 -11.47
C PHE A 278 2.86 -8.82 -12.32
N MET A 279 2.44 -8.47 -13.52
CA MET A 279 1.86 -9.40 -14.49
C MET A 279 2.93 -9.85 -15.49
N PRO A 280 3.55 -11.06 -15.28
CA PRO A 280 4.57 -11.58 -16.17
C PRO A 280 3.99 -12.25 -17.41
N ASN A 281 4.86 -12.59 -18.36
CA ASN A 281 4.49 -13.44 -19.48
C ASN A 281 4.18 -14.86 -19.01
N GLN A 282 2.91 -15.27 -19.08
CA GLN A 282 2.43 -16.55 -18.56
C GLN A 282 3.11 -17.76 -19.21
N LYS A 283 3.37 -17.72 -20.53
CA LYS A 283 4.02 -18.82 -21.24
C LYS A 283 5.46 -19.02 -20.77
N LYS A 284 6.17 -17.90 -20.52
CA LYS A 284 7.55 -17.93 -20.01
C LYS A 284 7.59 -18.52 -18.61
N GLU A 285 6.69 -18.08 -17.72
CA GLU A 285 6.65 -18.57 -16.33
C GLU A 285 6.29 -20.06 -16.26
N LEU A 286 5.28 -20.51 -17.02
CA LEU A 286 4.92 -21.91 -17.12
C LEU A 286 6.10 -22.75 -17.66
N GLY A 287 6.82 -22.25 -18.66
CA GLY A 287 8.02 -22.90 -19.17
C GLY A 287 9.17 -22.99 -18.14
N MET A 288 9.30 -21.98 -17.27
CA MET A 288 10.25 -22.03 -16.15
C MET A 288 9.84 -23.04 -15.09
N LEU A 289 8.55 -23.15 -14.76
CA LEU A 289 8.03 -24.17 -13.85
C LEU A 289 8.25 -25.59 -14.42
N ASP A 290 8.05 -25.80 -15.73
CA ASP A 290 8.35 -27.09 -16.38
C ASP A 290 9.85 -27.45 -16.28
N LYS A 291 10.73 -26.49 -16.54
CA LYS A 291 12.18 -26.71 -16.38
C LYS A 291 12.54 -27.06 -14.94
N LYS A 292 11.94 -26.36 -13.96
CA LYS A 292 12.15 -26.62 -12.53
C LYS A 292 11.63 -28.01 -12.15
N LYS A 293 10.43 -28.38 -12.61
CA LYS A 293 9.85 -29.72 -12.43
C LYS A 293 10.78 -30.82 -12.96
N ASN A 294 11.27 -30.67 -14.19
CA ASN A 294 12.16 -31.66 -14.82
C ASN A 294 13.49 -31.77 -14.06
N ARG A 295 14.04 -30.66 -13.54
CA ARG A 295 15.25 -30.67 -12.70
C ARG A 295 15.03 -31.45 -11.42
N HIS A 296 13.93 -31.20 -10.70
CA HIS A 296 13.60 -31.94 -9.49
C HIS A 296 13.30 -33.42 -9.76
N SER A 297 12.71 -33.75 -10.91
CA SER A 297 12.45 -35.15 -11.31
C SER A 297 13.72 -35.94 -11.58
N SER A 298 14.81 -35.29 -11.99
CA SER A 298 16.08 -35.98 -12.33
C SER A 298 16.89 -36.40 -11.10
N ILE A 299 16.58 -35.86 -9.92
CA ILE A 299 17.28 -36.23 -8.65
C ILE A 299 16.23 -36.74 -7.68
N PRO A 300 16.14 -38.10 -7.49
CA PRO A 300 15.14 -38.66 -6.61
C PRO A 300 15.49 -38.41 -5.14
N SER A 301 14.69 -37.57 -4.50
CA SER A 301 14.68 -37.35 -3.04
C SER A 301 13.25 -37.06 -2.59
N PRO A 302 12.87 -37.30 -1.33
CA PRO A 302 11.53 -36.98 -0.84
C PRO A 302 11.15 -35.51 -1.04
N SER A 303 12.09 -34.57 -0.81
CA SER A 303 11.86 -33.14 -1.01
C SER A 303 11.66 -32.78 -2.48
N ASN A 304 12.40 -33.41 -3.39
CA ASN A 304 12.22 -33.19 -4.83
C ASN A 304 10.90 -33.79 -5.34
N GLN A 305 10.46 -34.92 -4.79
CA GLN A 305 9.15 -35.49 -5.14
C GLN A 305 8.02 -34.55 -4.73
N LEU A 306 8.04 -33.98 -3.51
CA LEU A 306 7.09 -32.99 -3.07
C LEU A 306 7.10 -31.76 -3.99
N ALA A 307 8.29 -31.24 -4.32
CA ALA A 307 8.38 -30.08 -5.22
C ALA A 307 7.79 -30.37 -6.63
N VAL A 308 7.95 -31.57 -7.15
CA VAL A 308 7.34 -31.98 -8.42
C VAL A 308 5.82 -32.06 -8.31
N GLU A 309 5.31 -32.58 -7.20
CA GLU A 309 3.88 -32.67 -6.94
C GLU A 309 3.25 -31.28 -6.78
N ASP A 310 3.86 -30.39 -6.03
CA ASP A 310 3.42 -29.02 -5.85
C ASP A 310 3.37 -28.26 -7.19
N ILE A 311 4.42 -28.38 -8.01
CA ILE A 311 4.42 -27.74 -9.34
C ILE A 311 3.29 -28.31 -10.21
N LYS A 312 3.05 -29.62 -10.20
CA LYS A 312 1.94 -30.22 -10.93
C LYS A 312 0.59 -29.71 -10.44
N ASN A 313 0.41 -29.59 -9.13
CA ASN A 313 -0.82 -29.08 -8.54
C ASN A 313 -1.09 -27.63 -8.98
N VAL A 314 -0.07 -26.75 -8.93
CA VAL A 314 -0.18 -25.38 -9.44
C VAL A 314 -0.54 -25.35 -10.93
N GLN A 315 0.13 -26.15 -11.76
CA GLN A 315 -0.16 -26.24 -13.18
C GLN A 315 -1.60 -26.73 -13.46
N ASN A 316 -2.10 -27.70 -12.68
CA ASN A 316 -3.47 -28.20 -12.76
C ASN A 316 -4.50 -27.12 -12.39
N ILE A 317 -4.24 -26.35 -11.32
CA ILE A 317 -5.11 -25.24 -10.90
C ILE A 317 -5.17 -24.18 -12.01
N ILE A 318 -4.02 -23.80 -12.57
CA ILE A 318 -3.97 -22.83 -13.68
C ILE A 318 -4.79 -23.31 -14.88
N ALA A 319 -4.63 -24.59 -15.26
CA ALA A 319 -5.31 -25.14 -16.42
C ALA A 319 -6.82 -25.30 -16.22
N ARG A 320 -7.29 -25.65 -15.02
CA ARG A 320 -8.71 -25.88 -14.72
C ARG A 320 -9.48 -24.61 -14.42
N GLU A 321 -8.85 -23.68 -13.71
CA GLU A 321 -9.52 -22.50 -13.15
C GLU A 321 -9.13 -21.21 -13.88
N ASN A 322 -8.32 -21.30 -14.94
CA ASN A 322 -7.84 -20.16 -15.73
C ASN A 322 -7.19 -19.06 -14.87
N LYS A 323 -6.49 -19.47 -13.80
CA LYS A 323 -5.77 -18.56 -12.91
C LYS A 323 -4.44 -18.14 -13.52
N GLN A 324 -3.96 -16.96 -13.12
CA GLN A 324 -2.70 -16.41 -13.61
C GLN A 324 -1.60 -16.51 -12.57
N LEU A 325 -0.38 -16.72 -13.03
CA LEU A 325 0.83 -16.52 -12.23
C LEU A 325 1.13 -15.02 -12.17
N VAL A 326 1.48 -14.58 -11.01
CA VAL A 326 1.91 -13.18 -10.76
C VAL A 326 3.13 -13.18 -9.87
N TYR A 327 3.96 -12.13 -10.00
CA TYR A 327 4.91 -11.82 -8.95
C TYR A 327 4.29 -10.81 -8.01
N ALA A 328 4.48 -11.00 -6.73
CA ALA A 328 3.93 -10.11 -5.72
C ALA A 328 5.02 -9.57 -4.79
N HIS A 329 4.79 -8.38 -4.26
CA HIS A 329 5.57 -7.77 -3.19
C HIS A 329 4.63 -7.04 -2.23
N PHE A 330 4.90 -7.18 -0.94
CA PHE A 330 4.16 -6.50 0.12
C PHE A 330 5.13 -5.90 1.11
N ASN A 331 5.01 -4.63 1.38
CA ASN A 331 5.76 -3.98 2.44
C ASN A 331 4.94 -2.91 3.16
N LEU A 332 5.35 -2.59 4.36
CA LEU A 332 4.76 -1.56 5.18
C LEU A 332 5.83 -0.52 5.53
N VAL A 333 5.67 0.69 5.01
CA VAL A 333 6.51 1.85 5.34
C VAL A 333 5.89 2.55 6.54
N VAL A 334 6.58 2.60 7.67
CA VAL A 334 6.05 3.15 8.92
C VAL A 334 6.90 4.32 9.40
N THR A 335 6.25 5.39 9.80
CA THR A 335 6.91 6.52 10.46
C THR A 335 6.41 6.73 11.87
N VAL A 336 7.34 7.01 12.76
CA VAL A 336 7.08 7.37 14.15
C VAL A 336 7.75 8.70 14.50
N SER A 337 7.15 9.44 15.42
CA SER A 337 7.77 10.63 15.98
C SER A 337 8.88 10.28 16.98
N LYS A 338 9.71 11.26 17.35
CA LYS A 338 10.74 11.10 18.38
C LYS A 338 10.22 10.56 19.73
N ASP A 339 8.98 10.85 20.06
CA ASP A 339 8.36 10.44 21.34
C ASP A 339 7.85 9.00 21.31
N SER A 340 7.90 8.34 20.15
CA SER A 340 7.40 6.99 19.94
C SER A 340 8.55 6.01 19.69
N SER A 341 8.36 4.75 20.10
CA SER A 341 9.38 3.72 19.94
C SER A 341 9.12 2.85 18.71
N MET A 342 10.04 2.83 17.77
CA MET A 342 10.02 1.92 16.61
C MET A 342 10.04 0.45 17.05
N ALA A 343 10.72 0.13 18.15
CA ALA A 343 10.73 -1.23 18.70
C ALA A 343 9.31 -1.71 19.10
N ARG A 344 8.47 -0.81 19.61
CA ARG A 344 7.07 -1.14 19.94
C ARG A 344 6.26 -1.44 18.68
N VAL A 345 6.50 -0.71 17.60
CA VAL A 345 5.89 -0.97 16.28
C VAL A 345 6.34 -2.32 15.75
N THR A 346 7.65 -2.59 15.77
CA THR A 346 8.23 -3.86 15.33
C THR A 346 7.60 -5.04 16.06
N ASN A 347 7.58 -5.00 17.39
CA ASN A 347 6.97 -6.07 18.21
C ASN A 347 5.49 -6.27 17.90
N TYR A 348 4.74 -5.18 17.65
CA TYR A 348 3.34 -5.27 17.27
C TYR A 348 3.16 -5.98 15.93
N LEU A 349 3.94 -5.58 14.92
CA LEU A 349 3.86 -6.13 13.57
C LEU A 349 4.32 -7.60 13.53
N GLU A 350 5.40 -7.94 14.21
CA GLU A 350 5.85 -9.33 14.33
C GLU A 350 4.77 -10.22 14.95
N ASN A 351 4.16 -9.78 16.05
CA ASN A 351 3.07 -10.50 16.68
C ASN A 351 1.81 -10.58 15.81
N PHE A 352 1.51 -9.52 15.06
CA PHE A 352 0.35 -9.47 14.18
C PHE A 352 0.50 -10.45 13.01
N PHE A 353 1.62 -10.40 12.30
CA PHE A 353 1.85 -11.25 11.14
C PHE A 353 2.17 -12.70 11.50
N SER A 354 2.78 -12.96 12.66
CA SER A 354 3.05 -14.33 13.12
C SER A 354 1.77 -15.13 13.35
N LYS A 355 0.65 -14.48 13.71
CA LYS A 355 -0.66 -15.14 13.82
C LYS A 355 -1.17 -15.68 12.48
N MET A 356 -0.68 -15.15 11.38
CA MET A 356 -1.00 -15.57 10.02
C MET A 356 0.10 -16.46 9.42
N ASN A 357 1.07 -16.90 10.22
CA ASN A 357 2.28 -17.62 9.78
C ASN A 357 3.10 -16.84 8.74
N ILE A 358 3.07 -15.51 8.79
CA ILE A 358 3.88 -14.63 7.95
C ILE A 358 5.01 -14.07 8.80
N GLN A 359 6.24 -14.23 8.34
CA GLN A 359 7.41 -13.62 8.96
C GLN A 359 7.77 -12.33 8.25
N ILE A 360 8.05 -11.30 9.02
CA ILE A 360 8.55 -10.05 8.48
C ILE A 360 10.04 -10.23 8.16
N SER A 361 10.47 -9.73 7.01
CA SER A 361 11.89 -9.76 6.63
C SER A 361 12.73 -8.97 7.64
N LYS A 362 13.80 -9.60 8.09
CA LYS A 362 14.81 -9.01 9.00
C LYS A 362 15.96 -8.34 8.24
N ARG A 363 15.89 -8.24 6.91
CA ARG A 363 16.90 -7.54 6.11
C ARG A 363 16.82 -6.05 6.39
N ALA A 364 17.80 -5.54 7.11
CA ALA A 364 17.82 -4.17 7.58
C ALA A 364 18.63 -3.21 6.69
N TYR A 365 19.54 -3.73 5.88
CA TYR A 365 20.54 -2.94 5.15
C TYR A 365 20.03 -2.36 3.81
N ASN A 366 18.91 -2.82 3.28
CA ASN A 366 18.32 -2.33 2.02
C ASN A 366 17.10 -1.41 2.24
N GLN A 367 16.99 -0.79 3.42
CA GLN A 367 15.86 0.05 3.82
C GLN A 367 15.57 1.17 2.83
N LEU A 368 16.62 1.91 2.41
CA LEU A 368 16.46 3.03 1.47
C LEU A 368 16.04 2.53 0.09
N GLU A 369 16.58 1.41 -0.36
CA GLU A 369 16.24 0.80 -1.64
C GLU A 369 14.76 0.38 -1.66
N LEU A 370 14.29 -0.28 -0.62
CA LEU A 370 12.88 -0.67 -0.46
C LEU A 370 11.96 0.54 -0.36
N PHE A 371 12.38 1.57 0.39
CA PHE A 371 11.61 2.81 0.51
C PHE A 371 11.45 3.50 -0.85
N VAL A 372 12.55 3.67 -1.59
CA VAL A 372 12.55 4.31 -2.91
C VAL A 372 11.78 3.48 -3.94
N SER A 373 11.93 2.15 -3.91
CA SER A 373 11.18 1.25 -4.81
C SER A 373 9.68 1.21 -4.51
N SER A 374 9.27 1.64 -3.33
CA SER A 374 7.85 1.70 -2.95
C SER A 374 7.15 2.97 -3.41
N PHE A 375 7.86 3.93 -3.98
CA PHE A 375 7.23 5.14 -4.51
C PHE A 375 6.28 4.82 -5.66
N PRO A 376 5.20 5.61 -5.79
CA PRO A 376 4.21 5.41 -6.86
C PRO A 376 4.89 5.36 -8.24
N GLY A 377 4.63 4.29 -8.97
CA GLY A 377 5.20 4.08 -10.30
C GLY A 377 6.68 3.65 -10.34
N ASN A 378 7.36 3.51 -9.20
CA ASN A 378 8.78 3.11 -9.16
C ASN A 378 8.99 1.64 -8.74
N CYS A 379 7.92 0.87 -8.62
CA CYS A 379 7.99 -0.53 -8.17
C CYS A 379 8.73 -1.46 -9.14
N SER A 380 8.94 -1.05 -10.39
CA SER A 380 9.78 -1.79 -11.35
C SER A 380 11.22 -1.96 -10.87
N GLN A 381 11.67 -1.12 -9.92
CA GLN A 381 13.01 -1.19 -9.33
C GLN A 381 13.15 -2.23 -8.21
N LEU A 382 12.05 -2.80 -7.70
CA LEU A 382 12.10 -3.92 -6.76
C LEU A 382 12.90 -5.07 -7.37
N ASN A 383 13.84 -5.61 -6.60
CA ASN A 383 14.71 -6.66 -7.09
C ASN A 383 13.91 -7.95 -7.38
N PRO A 384 13.94 -8.47 -8.63
CA PRO A 384 13.16 -9.66 -8.99
C PRO A 384 13.60 -10.94 -8.26
N ASP A 385 14.85 -11.01 -7.80
CA ASP A 385 15.39 -12.20 -7.16
C ASP A 385 15.10 -12.27 -5.65
N TYR A 386 14.95 -11.09 -4.99
CA TYR A 386 14.84 -11.02 -3.52
C TYR A 386 13.55 -10.37 -3.03
N ASP A 387 12.97 -9.46 -3.83
CA ASP A 387 11.84 -8.66 -3.38
C ASP A 387 10.52 -9.05 -4.04
N ARG A 388 10.53 -10.04 -4.94
CA ARG A 388 9.33 -10.54 -5.61
C ARG A 388 9.22 -12.04 -5.42
N PHE A 389 8.03 -12.52 -5.13
CA PHE A 389 7.75 -13.95 -5.09
C PHE A 389 6.67 -14.34 -6.09
N LEU A 390 6.85 -15.51 -6.73
CA LEU A 390 5.91 -16.05 -7.70
C LEU A 390 4.78 -16.77 -6.98
N THR A 391 3.53 -16.40 -7.29
CA THR A 391 2.34 -17.03 -6.72
C THR A 391 1.17 -16.97 -7.69
N LEU A 392 0.03 -17.57 -7.31
CA LEU A 392 -1.23 -17.41 -8.03
C LEU A 392 -1.84 -16.03 -7.71
N SER A 393 -2.51 -15.43 -8.70
CA SER A 393 -3.18 -14.14 -8.55
C SER A 393 -4.11 -14.09 -7.34
N ASP A 394 -4.90 -15.12 -7.13
CA ASP A 394 -5.86 -15.18 -6.01
C ASP A 394 -5.17 -15.14 -4.65
N ALA A 395 -4.05 -15.86 -4.51
CA ALA A 395 -3.28 -15.84 -3.25
C ALA A 395 -2.68 -14.45 -2.97
N ALA A 396 -2.13 -13.79 -4.01
CA ALA A 396 -1.63 -12.43 -3.87
C ALA A 396 -2.76 -11.45 -3.49
N LEU A 397 -3.92 -11.56 -4.12
CA LEU A 397 -5.06 -10.67 -3.89
C LEU A 397 -5.69 -10.85 -2.49
N CYS A 398 -5.52 -12.00 -1.84
CA CYS A 398 -5.92 -12.17 -0.45
C CYS A 398 -5.17 -11.25 0.52
N MET A 399 -3.94 -10.86 0.17
CA MET A 399 -3.12 -9.93 0.95
C MET A 399 -3.45 -8.46 0.68
N MET A 400 -4.43 -8.14 -0.15
CA MET A 400 -4.91 -6.77 -0.33
C MET A 400 -5.79 -6.33 0.84
N TYR A 401 -5.49 -5.15 1.37
CA TYR A 401 -6.25 -4.52 2.43
C TYR A 401 -7.59 -3.98 1.90
N LYS A 402 -8.68 -4.25 2.60
CA LYS A 402 -10.06 -3.95 2.15
C LYS A 402 -10.85 -3.05 3.09
N GLU A 403 -10.35 -2.88 4.31
CA GLU A 403 -11.03 -2.06 5.31
C GLU A 403 -11.03 -0.58 4.94
N CYS A 404 -12.06 0.12 5.32
CA CYS A 404 -12.13 1.57 5.23
C CYS A 404 -12.72 2.15 6.52
N GLN A 405 -12.40 3.40 6.78
CA GLN A 405 -13.03 4.10 7.89
C GLN A 405 -14.41 4.59 7.47
N GLN A 406 -15.39 4.34 8.35
CA GLN A 406 -16.75 4.86 8.18
C GLN A 406 -16.70 6.39 8.28
N LYS A 407 -17.28 7.08 7.29
CA LYS A 407 -17.44 8.53 7.32
C LYS A 407 -18.86 8.89 7.76
N SER A 408 -18.98 9.97 8.54
CA SER A 408 -20.28 10.53 8.92
C SER A 408 -21.09 10.94 7.70
N GLU A 409 -22.36 10.61 7.69
CA GLU A 409 -23.28 10.99 6.64
C GLU A 409 -23.83 12.40 6.88
N LYS A 410 -24.08 13.13 5.80
CA LYS A 410 -24.76 14.43 5.84
C LYS A 410 -26.26 14.15 5.82
N THR A 411 -26.91 14.21 6.98
CA THR A 411 -28.33 13.90 7.14
C THR A 411 -28.96 14.86 8.14
N PRO A 412 -30.24 15.24 7.96
CA PRO A 412 -30.98 16.01 8.95
C PRO A 412 -31.26 15.21 10.23
N LEU A 413 -31.42 13.90 10.12
CA LEU A 413 -31.66 13.01 11.26
C LEU A 413 -30.31 12.36 11.68
N LYS A 414 -29.77 12.81 12.80
CA LYS A 414 -28.43 12.46 13.25
C LYS A 414 -28.45 11.37 14.32
N PHE A 415 -28.15 10.12 13.93
CA PHE A 415 -27.85 9.05 14.87
C PHE A 415 -26.34 8.89 15.01
N TRP A 416 -25.84 9.04 16.22
CA TRP A 416 -24.42 8.99 16.50
C TRP A 416 -24.02 7.62 17.07
N TYR A 417 -23.04 7.02 16.46
CA TYR A 417 -22.40 5.78 16.87
C TYR A 417 -20.91 6.01 17.10
N THR A 418 -20.27 5.03 17.65
CA THR A 418 -18.81 5.04 17.82
C THR A 418 -18.23 3.92 16.98
N ASP A 419 -17.22 4.22 16.19
CA ASP A 419 -16.49 3.21 15.44
C ASP A 419 -15.60 2.34 16.33
N ARG A 420 -14.90 1.38 15.73
CA ARG A 420 -13.94 0.50 16.42
C ARG A 420 -12.87 1.26 17.18
N GLN A 421 -12.49 2.43 16.71
CA GLN A 421 -11.47 3.29 17.31
C GLN A 421 -12.02 4.29 18.32
N GLY A 422 -13.31 4.26 18.57
CA GLY A 422 -13.99 5.12 19.52
C GLY A 422 -14.25 6.53 18.98
N VAL A 423 -14.31 6.72 17.67
CA VAL A 423 -14.63 8.00 17.02
C VAL A 423 -16.12 8.07 16.70
N PRO A 424 -16.78 9.23 16.96
CA PRO A 424 -18.21 9.38 16.64
C PRO A 424 -18.45 9.39 15.13
N ILE A 425 -19.45 8.63 14.71
CA ILE A 425 -19.91 8.56 13.32
C ILE A 425 -21.41 8.79 13.29
N CYS A 426 -21.88 9.66 12.39
CA CYS A 426 -23.29 9.90 12.14
C CYS A 426 -23.78 9.00 11.01
N MET A 427 -24.90 8.32 11.23
CA MET A 427 -25.55 7.45 10.24
C MET A 427 -27.02 7.82 10.07
N ASP A 428 -27.52 7.67 8.85
CA ASP A 428 -28.93 7.85 8.49
C ASP A 428 -29.62 6.49 8.35
N PHE A 429 -30.70 6.30 9.12
CA PHE A 429 -31.51 5.07 9.09
C PHE A 429 -32.87 5.26 8.40
N THR A 430 -33.19 6.47 7.93
CA THR A 430 -34.54 6.80 7.44
C THR A 430 -34.72 6.60 5.94
N GLY A 431 -33.66 6.34 5.18
CA GLY A 431 -33.76 6.11 3.74
C GLY A 431 -34.48 4.80 3.39
N LYS A 432 -35.14 4.74 2.22
CA LYS A 432 -35.78 3.52 1.69
C LYS A 432 -34.81 2.32 1.56
N GLU A 433 -33.54 2.60 1.41
CA GLU A 433 -32.45 1.60 1.46
C GLU A 433 -31.97 1.35 2.92
N GLY A 434 -32.60 2.01 3.89
CA GLY A 434 -32.13 2.08 5.26
C GLY A 434 -32.08 0.71 5.94
N ALA A 435 -33.10 -0.13 5.77
CA ALA A 435 -33.15 -1.44 6.43
C ALA A 435 -32.04 -2.39 5.96
N GLU A 436 -31.76 -2.45 4.66
CA GLU A 436 -30.64 -3.24 4.13
C GLU A 436 -29.29 -2.59 4.46
N LYS A 437 -29.20 -1.26 4.37
CA LYS A 437 -28.02 -0.53 4.81
C LYS A 437 -27.77 -0.69 6.33
N ILE A 438 -28.82 -0.71 7.15
CA ILE A 438 -28.73 -0.95 8.58
C ILE A 438 -28.14 -2.35 8.85
N LEU A 439 -28.68 -3.39 8.22
CA LEU A 439 -28.18 -4.75 8.41
C LEU A 439 -26.74 -4.91 7.90
N LYS A 440 -26.44 -4.40 6.71
CA LYS A 440 -25.08 -4.43 6.15
C LYS A 440 -24.09 -3.59 6.98
N ARG A 441 -24.50 -2.39 7.44
CA ARG A 441 -23.65 -1.48 8.23
C ARG A 441 -23.55 -1.86 9.69
N LEU A 442 -24.60 -2.37 10.32
CA LEU A 442 -24.52 -2.93 11.67
C LEU A 442 -23.61 -4.14 11.70
N LYS A 443 -23.63 -4.99 10.68
CA LYS A 443 -22.67 -6.10 10.55
C LYS A 443 -21.23 -5.58 10.43
N SER A 444 -20.97 -4.52 9.65
CA SER A 444 -19.63 -3.94 9.49
C SER A 444 -19.16 -3.08 10.67
N SER A 445 -20.07 -2.39 11.37
CA SER A 445 -19.76 -1.52 12.50
C SER A 445 -19.95 -2.16 13.87
N MET A 446 -20.58 -3.32 13.98
CA MET A 446 -20.77 -4.07 15.25
C MET A 446 -19.45 -4.56 15.87
N PHE A 447 -18.34 -4.22 15.25
CA PHE A 447 -17.01 -4.63 15.66
C PHE A 447 -16.54 -4.11 17.03
N CYS A 448 -17.18 -3.14 17.61
CA CYS A 448 -17.04 -2.67 19.00
C CYS A 448 -18.01 -1.52 19.29
N VAL A 449 -19.30 -1.76 19.32
CA VAL A 449 -20.24 -0.70 19.67
C VAL A 449 -20.74 -0.93 21.09
N LYS A 450 -20.16 -0.21 22.04
CA LYS A 450 -20.93 0.23 23.19
C LYS A 450 -21.85 1.33 22.66
N ILE A 451 -23.07 0.95 22.26
CA ILE A 451 -24.08 1.89 21.78
C ILE A 451 -24.44 2.83 22.92
N LYS A 452 -24.00 4.08 22.87
CA LYS A 452 -24.69 5.18 23.52
C LYS A 452 -25.48 5.90 22.44
N ILE A 453 -26.77 5.57 22.33
CA ILE A 453 -27.67 6.25 21.40
C ILE A 453 -27.96 7.62 21.97
N CYS A 454 -27.52 8.67 21.29
CA CYS A 454 -28.02 10.02 21.48
C CYS A 454 -28.95 10.34 20.31
N ILE A 455 -30.24 10.44 20.53
CA ILE A 455 -31.24 10.83 19.53
C ILE A 455 -31.36 12.34 19.61
N GLU A 456 -31.06 13.04 18.53
CA GLU A 456 -31.38 14.45 18.34
C GLU A 456 -32.51 14.59 17.32
N PHE A 457 -33.56 15.30 17.72
CA PHE A 457 -34.56 15.85 16.80
C PHE A 457 -34.23 17.33 16.60
N GLU A 458 -34.05 17.76 15.34
CA GLU A 458 -34.13 19.16 14.94
C GLU A 458 -35.60 19.57 14.70
#